data_97cc3a3f5032f9871a5ad891e6706fac
#
_entry.id   97cc3a3f5032f9871a5ad891e6706fac
#
_cell.length_a   1.000
_cell.length_b   1.000
_cell.length_c   1.000
_cell.angle_alpha   90.00
_cell.angle_beta   90.00
_cell.angle_gamma   90.00
#
_symmetry.space_group_name_H-M   'P 1'
#
loop_
_entity.id
_entity.type
_entity.pdbx_description
1 polymer ?
#
loop_
_entity_poly.entity_id
_entity_poly.type
_entity_poly.pdbx_seq_one_letter_code
_entity_poly.pdbx_strand_id
1 'polypeptide(L)'
;WVKETIENSIEELKSMWAEIKEVSLPMTKYAIAAYYIIVPAEVSTNLWRLDGLRYGHKSDKEASSMDEIFMNNRWEWLWNESKRRTVLWSYVLSAWFYDAYYIKASQVRTLIIEDFDKVFEEVDVIVWPSSPSVAWKMWENGEDPLKSYIADVFTVPASLAWLPGISVPCWFAETEDFEKEKMPVWLQILAPRLEEQKLLEIANVYEQNTSWKDQMIPKWYED
;
A
#
# COMPACT_ATOMS: atom_id res chain seq x y z
N TRP A 1 11.28 16.45 6.85
CA TRP A 1 11.00 16.62 5.41
C TRP A 1 9.56 16.19 5.05
N VAL A 2 9.24 14.85 4.95
CA VAL A 2 7.89 14.43 4.53
C VAL A 2 6.82 14.99 5.48
N LYS A 3 7.01 14.93 6.80
CA LYS A 3 6.06 15.48 7.78
C LYS A 3 5.80 16.97 7.53
N GLU A 4 6.82 17.76 7.41
CA GLU A 4 6.74 19.20 7.13
C GLU A 4 6.01 19.49 5.82
N THR A 5 6.30 18.69 4.79
CA THR A 5 5.65 18.78 3.48
C THR A 5 4.15 18.52 3.58
N ILE A 6 3.75 17.52 4.34
CA ILE A 6 2.32 17.21 4.57
C ILE A 6 1.64 18.31 5.41
N GLU A 7 2.33 18.86 6.40
CA GLU A 7 1.82 20.00 7.19
C GLU A 7 1.54 21.22 6.28
N ASN A 8 2.41 21.51 5.32
CA ASN A 8 2.17 22.56 4.33
C ASN A 8 0.94 22.26 3.46
N SER A 9 0.77 21.02 3.02
CA SER A 9 -0.41 20.62 2.23
C SER A 9 -1.71 20.70 3.03
N ILE A 10 -1.67 20.49 4.34
CA ILE A 10 -2.82 20.70 5.24
C ILE A 10 -3.16 22.18 5.32
N GLU A 11 -2.17 23.08 5.36
CA GLU A 11 -2.43 24.53 5.32
C GLU A 11 -3.03 24.98 3.97
N GLU A 12 -2.61 24.35 2.87
CA GLU A 12 -3.26 24.57 1.55
C GLU A 12 -4.73 24.15 1.60
N LEU A 13 -5.05 22.97 2.14
CA LEU A 13 -6.44 22.51 2.30
C LEU A 13 -7.27 23.49 3.15
N LYS A 14 -6.72 24.03 4.24
CA LYS A 14 -7.38 25.07 5.04
C LYS A 14 -7.66 26.33 4.22
N SER A 15 -6.75 26.74 3.36
CA SER A 15 -6.94 27.87 2.48
C SER A 15 -8.09 27.67 1.47
N MET A 16 -8.42 26.41 1.17
CA MET A 16 -9.55 25.97 0.34
C MET A 16 -10.84 25.71 1.16
N TRP A 17 -10.92 26.28 2.38
CA TRP A 17 -12.06 26.17 3.30
C TRP A 17 -12.30 24.78 3.91
N ALA A 18 -11.31 23.89 3.90
CA ALA A 18 -11.41 22.64 4.62
C ALA A 18 -11.28 22.88 6.14
N GLU A 19 -12.17 22.26 6.91
CA GLU A 19 -12.03 22.19 8.36
C GLU A 19 -11.10 21.02 8.70
N ILE A 20 -10.01 21.31 9.41
CA ILE A 20 -9.01 20.30 9.76
C ILE A 20 -9.20 19.84 11.19
N LYS A 21 -9.39 18.54 11.36
CA LYS A 21 -9.51 17.87 12.65
C LYS A 21 -8.39 16.83 12.81
N GLU A 22 -7.68 16.88 13.91
CA GLU A 22 -6.74 15.84 14.28
C GLU A 22 -7.48 14.63 14.85
N VAL A 23 -7.20 13.45 14.31
CA VAL A 23 -7.84 12.19 14.68
C VAL A 23 -6.82 11.14 15.07
N SER A 24 -7.25 10.14 15.83
CA SER A 24 -6.40 9.04 16.30
C SER A 24 -6.90 7.70 15.81
N LEU A 25 -6.00 6.88 15.31
CA LEU A 25 -6.24 5.52 14.81
C LEU A 25 -5.32 4.53 15.55
N PRO A 26 -5.59 4.23 16.85
CA PRO A 26 -4.66 3.52 17.73
C PRO A 26 -4.35 2.08 17.29
N MET A 27 -5.23 1.43 16.50
CA MET A 27 -5.04 0.07 16.05
C MET A 27 -4.14 -0.04 14.81
N THR A 28 -3.87 1.06 14.10
CA THR A 28 -3.00 1.06 12.91
C THR A 28 -1.57 0.61 13.19
N LYS A 29 -1.09 0.73 14.42
CA LYS A 29 0.22 0.20 14.85
C LYS A 29 0.38 -1.32 14.65
N TYR A 30 -0.73 -2.05 14.57
CA TYR A 30 -0.73 -3.50 14.33
C TYR A 30 -0.97 -3.86 12.87
N ALA A 31 -1.21 -2.88 12.00
CA ALA A 31 -1.62 -3.12 10.61
C ALA A 31 -0.59 -3.90 9.83
N ILE A 32 0.70 -3.54 9.93
CA ILE A 32 1.79 -4.23 9.25
C ILE A 32 1.83 -5.72 9.64
N ALA A 33 1.76 -6.02 10.94
CA ALA A 33 1.78 -7.40 11.42
C ALA A 33 0.57 -8.20 10.92
N ALA A 34 -0.64 -7.62 10.98
CA ALA A 34 -1.86 -8.24 10.48
C ALA A 34 -1.81 -8.47 8.96
N TYR A 35 -1.33 -7.48 8.21
CA TYR A 35 -1.16 -7.55 6.76
C TYR A 35 -0.26 -8.71 6.35
N TYR A 36 0.91 -8.83 6.97
CA TYR A 36 1.86 -9.90 6.65
C TYR A 36 1.39 -11.30 7.05
N ILE A 37 0.28 -11.42 7.76
CA ILE A 37 -0.41 -12.68 8.01
C ILE A 37 -1.54 -12.90 7.00
N ILE A 38 -2.45 -11.94 6.84
CA ILE A 38 -3.67 -12.09 6.05
C ILE A 38 -3.36 -12.13 4.55
N VAL A 39 -2.64 -11.13 4.04
CA VAL A 39 -2.48 -10.97 2.60
C VAL A 39 -1.73 -12.11 1.95
N PRO A 40 -0.60 -12.59 2.48
CA PRO A 40 0.05 -13.74 1.89
C PRO A 40 -0.78 -15.03 1.98
N ALA A 41 -1.60 -15.21 3.02
CA ALA A 41 -2.52 -16.33 3.09
C ALA A 41 -3.54 -16.31 1.95
N GLU A 42 -4.14 -15.15 1.67
CA GLU A 42 -5.06 -14.96 0.54
C GLU A 42 -4.34 -15.07 -0.81
N VAL A 43 -3.16 -14.45 -0.94
CA VAL A 43 -2.35 -14.50 -2.17
C VAL A 43 -1.93 -15.93 -2.50
N SER A 44 -1.53 -16.74 -1.52
CA SER A 44 -1.16 -18.13 -1.77
C SER A 44 -2.32 -18.91 -2.41
N THR A 45 -3.53 -18.74 -1.91
CA THR A 45 -4.74 -19.35 -2.46
C THR A 45 -5.04 -18.86 -3.87
N ASN A 46 -4.85 -17.57 -4.13
CA ASN A 46 -5.08 -16.98 -5.46
C ASN A 46 -4.03 -17.42 -6.48
N LEU A 47 -2.76 -17.52 -6.10
CA LEU A 47 -1.69 -17.98 -6.98
C LEU A 47 -1.84 -19.45 -7.40
N TRP A 48 -2.54 -20.28 -6.64
CA TRP A 48 -2.85 -21.65 -7.01
C TRP A 48 -3.61 -21.78 -8.33
N ARG A 49 -4.40 -20.76 -8.70
CA ARG A 49 -5.14 -20.72 -9.97
C ARG A 49 -4.25 -20.55 -11.19
N LEU A 50 -3.03 -20.07 -10.98
CA LEU A 50 -2.05 -19.80 -12.04
C LEU A 50 -1.16 -21.03 -12.21
N ASP A 51 -1.73 -22.07 -12.79
CA ASP A 51 -1.14 -23.40 -12.92
C ASP A 51 -0.42 -23.62 -14.27
N GLY A 52 -0.55 -22.65 -15.20
CA GLY A 52 0.01 -22.72 -16.54
C GLY A 52 -0.77 -23.59 -17.51
N LEU A 53 -1.89 -24.18 -17.10
CA LEU A 53 -2.80 -24.93 -17.98
C LEU A 53 -3.92 -24.06 -18.51
N ARG A 54 -4.56 -23.28 -17.62
CA ARG A 54 -5.65 -22.34 -17.96
C ARG A 54 -5.15 -20.91 -17.94
N TYR A 55 -4.37 -20.56 -16.92
CA TYR A 55 -3.86 -19.22 -16.69
C TYR A 55 -2.40 -19.26 -16.24
N GLY A 56 -1.64 -18.22 -16.56
CA GLY A 56 -0.25 -18.06 -16.18
C GLY A 56 0.72 -18.60 -17.23
N HIS A 57 1.98 -18.73 -16.85
CA HIS A 57 3.07 -19.19 -17.70
C HIS A 57 3.02 -20.71 -17.87
N LYS A 58 3.22 -21.16 -19.11
CA LYS A 58 3.43 -22.57 -19.46
C LYS A 58 4.91 -22.79 -19.73
N SER A 59 5.52 -23.70 -18.97
CA SER A 59 6.90 -24.14 -19.19
C SER A 59 7.02 -25.00 -20.44
N ASP A 60 8.11 -24.85 -21.17
CA ASP A 60 8.46 -25.70 -22.30
C ASP A 60 9.24 -26.96 -21.89
N LYS A 61 9.49 -27.16 -20.59
CA LYS A 61 10.17 -28.35 -20.08
C LYS A 61 9.29 -29.57 -20.21
N GLU A 62 9.91 -30.67 -20.64
CA GLU A 62 9.26 -31.98 -20.59
C GLU A 62 8.94 -32.37 -19.16
N ALA A 63 7.78 -32.97 -18.96
CA ALA A 63 7.31 -33.42 -17.65
C ALA A 63 6.69 -34.80 -17.76
N SER A 64 6.98 -35.64 -16.79
CA SER A 64 6.50 -37.02 -16.73
C SER A 64 5.18 -37.19 -15.94
N SER A 65 4.77 -36.13 -15.24
CA SER A 65 3.54 -36.12 -14.41
C SER A 65 2.89 -34.74 -14.38
N MET A 66 1.62 -34.69 -13.97
CA MET A 66 0.88 -33.43 -13.75
C MET A 66 1.54 -32.57 -12.67
N ASP A 67 2.04 -33.19 -11.61
CA ASP A 67 2.72 -32.47 -10.53
C ASP A 67 4.00 -31.79 -11.04
N GLU A 68 4.73 -32.47 -11.91
CA GLU A 68 5.94 -31.92 -12.52
C GLU A 68 5.61 -30.75 -13.48
N ILE A 69 4.50 -30.83 -14.24
CA ILE A 69 4.00 -29.72 -15.05
C ILE A 69 3.71 -28.51 -14.16
N PHE A 70 2.94 -28.70 -13.07
CA PHE A 70 2.62 -27.62 -12.15
C PHE A 70 3.87 -27.04 -11.46
N MET A 71 4.81 -27.87 -11.08
CA MET A 71 6.07 -27.44 -10.50
C MET A 71 6.88 -26.57 -11.49
N ASN A 72 7.07 -27.05 -12.70
CA ASN A 72 7.84 -26.34 -13.73
C ASN A 72 7.20 -24.99 -14.03
N ASN A 73 5.88 -24.95 -14.30
CA ASN A 73 5.15 -23.74 -14.62
C ASN A 73 5.30 -22.68 -13.54
N ARG A 74 5.06 -23.04 -12.28
CA ARG A 74 5.12 -22.11 -11.14
C ARG A 74 6.56 -21.72 -10.81
N TRP A 75 7.50 -22.64 -10.89
CA TRP A 75 8.89 -22.39 -10.56
C TRP A 75 9.57 -21.41 -11.52
N GLU A 76 9.24 -21.46 -12.79
CA GLU A 76 9.77 -20.55 -13.79
C GLU A 76 9.13 -19.16 -13.71
N TRP A 77 7.84 -19.11 -13.42
CA TRP A 77 7.08 -17.88 -13.50
C TRP A 77 7.08 -17.06 -12.20
N LEU A 78 7.00 -17.71 -11.05
CA LEU A 78 6.94 -17.01 -9.78
C LEU A 78 8.32 -16.46 -9.38
N TRP A 79 8.35 -15.19 -9.00
CA TRP A 79 9.52 -14.55 -8.44
C TRP A 79 9.88 -15.17 -7.08
N ASN A 80 11.13 -15.03 -6.64
CA ASN A 80 11.60 -15.61 -5.39
C ASN A 80 10.76 -15.19 -4.18
N GLU A 81 10.34 -13.91 -4.12
CA GLU A 81 9.47 -13.40 -3.07
C GLU A 81 8.08 -14.07 -3.10
N SER A 82 7.47 -14.22 -4.27
CA SER A 82 6.19 -14.91 -4.43
C SER A 82 6.28 -16.38 -4.02
N LYS A 83 7.39 -17.07 -4.36
CA LYS A 83 7.66 -18.43 -3.94
C LYS A 83 7.77 -18.51 -2.41
N ARG A 84 8.57 -17.62 -1.81
CA ARG A 84 8.75 -17.55 -0.36
C ARG A 84 7.42 -17.33 0.36
N ARG A 85 6.63 -16.38 -0.11
CA ARG A 85 5.29 -16.11 0.45
C ARG A 85 4.39 -17.33 0.32
N THR A 86 4.31 -17.96 -0.84
CA THR A 86 3.46 -19.15 -1.04
C THR A 86 3.82 -20.28 -0.08
N VAL A 87 5.11 -20.58 0.11
CA VAL A 87 5.57 -21.65 1.02
C VAL A 87 5.28 -21.32 2.48
N LEU A 88 5.67 -20.11 2.93
CA LEU A 88 5.46 -19.68 4.31
C LEU A 88 3.97 -19.71 4.71
N TRP A 89 3.09 -19.33 3.79
CA TRP A 89 1.66 -19.19 4.10
C TRP A 89 0.87 -20.49 3.96
N SER A 90 1.32 -21.42 3.14
CA SER A 90 0.81 -22.79 3.22
C SER A 90 1.04 -23.40 4.61
N TYR A 91 2.14 -23.00 5.27
CA TYR A 91 2.43 -23.38 6.64
C TYR A 91 1.52 -22.69 7.66
N VAL A 92 1.31 -21.37 7.54
CA VAL A 92 0.45 -20.58 8.45
C VAL A 92 -1.02 -21.01 8.35
N LEU A 93 -1.47 -21.44 7.17
CA LEU A 93 -2.83 -21.96 6.96
C LEU A 93 -2.98 -23.42 7.39
N SER A 94 -1.91 -24.08 7.83
CA SER A 94 -2.02 -25.43 8.36
C SER A 94 -2.81 -25.44 9.67
N ALA A 95 -3.49 -26.54 9.97
CA ALA A 95 -4.46 -26.67 11.06
C ALA A 95 -3.97 -26.20 12.44
N TRP A 96 -2.67 -26.27 12.70
CA TRP A 96 -2.06 -25.90 13.99
C TRP A 96 -1.84 -24.38 14.15
N PHE A 97 -1.69 -23.64 13.06
CA PHE A 97 -1.33 -22.23 13.08
C PHE A 97 -2.48 -21.30 12.66
N TYR A 98 -3.51 -21.85 12.04
CA TYR A 98 -4.66 -21.08 11.54
C TYR A 98 -5.31 -20.26 12.66
N ASP A 99 -5.69 -20.90 13.76
CA ASP A 99 -6.34 -20.20 14.88
C ASP A 99 -5.38 -19.25 15.61
N ALA A 100 -4.12 -19.65 15.74
CA ALA A 100 -3.13 -18.86 16.46
C ALA A 100 -2.73 -17.57 15.74
N TYR A 101 -2.72 -17.56 14.41
CA TYR A 101 -2.23 -16.44 13.61
C TYR A 101 -3.31 -15.81 12.74
N TYR A 102 -3.96 -16.59 11.85
CA TYR A 102 -4.89 -16.02 10.86
C TYR A 102 -6.15 -15.46 11.54
N ILE A 103 -6.74 -16.18 12.48
CA ILE A 103 -7.92 -15.71 13.21
C ILE A 103 -7.59 -14.46 14.02
N LYS A 104 -6.46 -14.43 14.73
CA LYS A 104 -6.03 -13.25 15.49
C LYS A 104 -5.77 -12.03 14.59
N ALA A 105 -5.10 -12.23 13.46
CA ALA A 105 -4.88 -11.16 12.51
C ALA A 105 -6.19 -10.62 11.93
N SER A 106 -7.16 -11.50 11.66
CA SER A 106 -8.50 -11.11 11.21
C SER A 106 -9.27 -10.33 12.28
N GLN A 107 -9.13 -10.69 13.57
CA GLN A 107 -9.69 -9.91 14.67
C GLN A 107 -9.05 -8.51 14.78
N VAL A 108 -7.73 -8.44 14.65
CA VAL A 108 -7.03 -7.14 14.60
C VAL A 108 -7.49 -6.30 13.42
N ARG A 109 -7.71 -6.90 12.24
CA ARG A 109 -8.29 -6.22 11.09
C ARG A 109 -9.65 -5.62 11.40
N THR A 110 -10.53 -6.35 12.10
CA THR A 110 -11.84 -5.83 12.52
C THR A 110 -11.67 -4.58 13.39
N LEU A 111 -10.76 -4.61 14.36
CA LEU A 111 -10.50 -3.43 15.22
C LEU A 111 -9.93 -2.24 14.42
N ILE A 112 -9.11 -2.48 13.42
CA ILE A 112 -8.62 -1.42 12.52
C ILE A 112 -9.80 -0.81 11.74
N ILE A 113 -10.70 -1.64 11.21
CA ILE A 113 -11.91 -1.18 10.53
C ILE A 113 -12.77 -0.31 11.45
N GLU A 114 -13.01 -0.74 12.68
CA GLU A 114 -13.79 -0.01 13.67
C GLU A 114 -13.17 1.35 14.04
N ASP A 115 -11.84 1.45 14.09
CA ASP A 115 -11.14 2.72 14.30
C ASP A 115 -11.44 3.71 13.16
N PHE A 116 -11.34 3.26 11.91
CA PHE A 116 -11.67 4.09 10.76
C PHE A 116 -13.15 4.48 10.72
N ASP A 117 -14.04 3.53 10.98
CA ASP A 117 -15.48 3.80 10.97
C ASP A 117 -15.86 4.89 11.99
N LYS A 118 -15.29 4.85 13.21
CA LYS A 118 -15.50 5.89 14.24
C LYS A 118 -14.98 7.26 13.79
N VAL A 119 -13.81 7.29 13.14
CA VAL A 119 -13.24 8.56 12.66
C VAL A 119 -14.12 9.13 11.56
N PHE A 120 -14.64 8.32 10.64
CA PHE A 120 -15.51 8.77 9.57
C PHE A 120 -16.93 9.21 10.02
N GLU A 121 -17.31 8.99 11.28
CA GLU A 121 -18.48 9.64 11.87
C GLU A 121 -18.25 11.16 12.11
N GLU A 122 -16.98 11.60 12.14
CA GLU A 122 -16.58 12.95 12.52
C GLU A 122 -15.92 13.74 11.37
N VAL A 123 -15.42 13.06 10.34
CA VAL A 123 -14.73 13.67 9.21
C VAL A 123 -15.15 13.04 7.88
N ASP A 124 -15.11 13.81 6.79
CA ASP A 124 -15.46 13.35 5.46
C ASP A 124 -14.36 12.51 4.81
N VAL A 125 -13.10 12.87 5.05
CA VAL A 125 -11.91 12.17 4.54
C VAL A 125 -10.78 12.24 5.55
N ILE A 126 -9.84 11.29 5.43
CA ILE A 126 -8.59 11.29 6.18
C ILE A 126 -7.47 11.61 5.20
N VAL A 127 -6.53 12.46 5.60
CA VAL A 127 -5.33 12.77 4.84
C VAL A 127 -4.07 12.43 5.62
N TRP A 128 -3.12 11.81 4.95
CA TRP A 128 -1.81 11.48 5.48
C TRP A 128 -0.79 11.29 4.35
N PRO A 129 0.53 11.15 4.62
CA PRO A 129 1.49 10.88 3.55
C PRO A 129 1.27 9.52 2.91
N SER A 130 1.51 9.38 1.60
CA SER A 130 1.48 8.08 0.93
C SER A 130 2.65 7.18 1.36
N SER A 131 3.78 7.78 1.73
CA SER A 131 4.97 7.09 2.23
C SER A 131 5.67 7.91 3.31
N PRO A 132 6.33 7.29 4.29
CA PRO A 132 7.08 8.00 5.32
C PRO A 132 8.38 8.63 4.80
N SER A 133 8.83 8.25 3.62
CA SER A 133 10.04 8.74 2.98
C SER A 133 9.81 9.13 1.52
N VAL A 134 10.72 9.88 0.94
CA VAL A 134 10.82 10.07 -0.51
C VAL A 134 11.29 8.78 -1.20
N ALA A 135 11.31 8.76 -2.54
CA ALA A 135 11.82 7.61 -3.29
C ALA A 135 13.25 7.25 -2.87
N TRP A 136 13.59 5.98 -2.95
CA TRP A 136 14.93 5.47 -2.66
C TRP A 136 15.82 5.49 -3.90
N LYS A 137 17.13 5.50 -3.70
CA LYS A 137 18.07 5.28 -4.78
C LYS A 137 17.89 3.89 -5.38
N MET A 138 18.19 3.74 -6.67
CA MET A 138 18.14 2.43 -7.31
C MET A 138 19.02 1.43 -6.54
N TRP A 139 18.47 0.26 -6.27
CA TRP A 139 19.12 -0.87 -5.58
C TRP A 139 19.33 -0.70 -4.06
N GLU A 140 19.03 0.44 -3.47
CA GLU A 140 19.17 0.67 -2.02
C GLU A 140 18.23 -0.23 -1.19
N ASN A 141 17.09 -0.57 -1.75
CA ASN A 141 16.02 -1.31 -1.05
C ASN A 141 16.31 -2.81 -0.84
N GLY A 142 17.35 -3.35 -1.48
CA GLY A 142 17.69 -4.78 -1.39
C GLY A 142 18.45 -5.17 -0.12
N GLU A 143 18.97 -4.23 0.64
CA GLU A 143 19.88 -4.48 1.76
C GLU A 143 19.17 -4.62 3.11
N ASP A 144 18.01 -3.97 3.30
CA ASP A 144 17.27 -4.02 4.57
C ASP A 144 15.77 -4.28 4.35
N PRO A 145 15.28 -5.50 4.60
CA PRO A 145 13.86 -5.84 4.51
C PRO A 145 12.96 -4.99 5.42
N LEU A 146 13.48 -4.46 6.55
CA LEU A 146 12.69 -3.65 7.47
C LEU A 146 12.35 -2.29 6.88
N LYS A 147 13.23 -1.70 6.07
CA LYS A 147 12.94 -0.44 5.35
C LYS A 147 11.72 -0.60 4.43
N SER A 148 11.64 -1.72 3.71
CA SER A 148 10.49 -2.03 2.84
C SER A 148 9.18 -2.12 3.63
N TYR A 149 9.21 -2.71 4.83
CA TYR A 149 8.01 -2.85 5.67
C TYR A 149 7.53 -1.51 6.23
N ILE A 150 8.46 -0.63 6.60
CA ILE A 150 8.14 0.71 7.11
C ILE A 150 7.53 1.59 5.99
N ALA A 151 7.93 1.40 4.74
CA ALA A 151 7.39 2.16 3.62
C ALA A 151 5.87 2.01 3.46
N ASP A 152 5.33 0.86 3.84
CA ASP A 152 3.92 0.53 3.69
C ASP A 152 3.05 0.95 4.90
N VAL A 153 3.62 1.66 5.89
CA VAL A 153 2.94 1.98 7.15
C VAL A 153 1.63 2.77 6.96
N PHE A 154 1.55 3.59 5.92
CA PHE A 154 0.37 4.39 5.59
C PHE A 154 -0.58 3.74 4.57
N THR A 155 -0.10 2.82 3.74
CA THR A 155 -0.92 2.17 2.70
C THR A 155 -1.61 0.91 3.20
N VAL A 156 -0.95 0.16 4.06
CA VAL A 156 -1.47 -1.10 4.61
C VAL A 156 -2.75 -0.93 5.43
N PRO A 157 -2.89 0.05 6.35
CA PRO A 157 -4.12 0.20 7.13
C PRO A 157 -5.36 0.42 6.25
N ALA A 158 -5.23 1.28 5.22
CA ALA A 158 -6.31 1.57 4.27
C ALA A 158 -6.74 0.31 3.51
N SER A 159 -5.76 -0.49 3.05
CA SER A 159 -6.00 -1.75 2.35
C SER A 159 -6.70 -2.78 3.24
N LEU A 160 -6.28 -2.91 4.51
CA LEU A 160 -6.93 -3.81 5.47
C LEU A 160 -8.36 -3.39 5.79
N ALA A 161 -8.65 -2.10 5.81
CA ALA A 161 -9.97 -1.54 6.09
C ALA A 161 -10.87 -1.44 4.84
N TRP A 162 -10.39 -1.83 3.65
CA TRP A 162 -11.11 -1.72 2.37
C TRP A 162 -11.56 -0.30 2.04
N LEU A 163 -10.74 0.67 2.37
CA LEU A 163 -11.06 2.07 2.10
C LEU A 163 -10.66 2.45 0.69
N PRO A 164 -11.49 3.22 -0.03
CA PRO A 164 -11.05 3.89 -1.24
C PRO A 164 -10.00 4.94 -0.88
N GLY A 165 -8.93 4.98 -1.65
CA GLY A 165 -7.82 5.90 -1.44
C GLY A 165 -7.23 6.37 -2.75
N ILE A 166 -6.77 7.62 -2.77
CA ILE A 166 -6.06 8.22 -3.89
C ILE A 166 -4.81 8.93 -3.40
N SER A 167 -3.74 8.87 -4.17
CA SER A 167 -2.53 9.65 -3.94
C SER A 167 -2.47 10.80 -4.94
N VAL A 168 -2.33 12.02 -4.44
CA VAL A 168 -2.17 13.23 -5.24
C VAL A 168 -0.82 13.87 -4.96
N PRO A 169 -0.17 14.49 -5.96
CA PRO A 169 1.06 15.22 -5.73
C PRO A 169 0.78 16.43 -4.83
N CYS A 170 1.59 16.66 -3.80
CA CYS A 170 1.31 17.70 -2.84
C CYS A 170 2.47 18.67 -2.61
N TRP A 171 3.72 18.24 -2.79
CA TRP A 171 4.88 19.10 -2.54
C TRP A 171 6.17 18.41 -2.98
N PHE A 172 7.30 19.10 -2.73
CA PHE A 172 8.64 18.54 -2.86
C PHE A 172 9.37 18.59 -1.53
N ALA A 173 10.14 17.55 -1.24
CA ALA A 173 11.08 17.52 -0.14
C ALA A 173 12.52 17.59 -0.65
N GLU A 174 13.35 18.40 0.00
CA GLU A 174 14.80 18.41 -0.22
C GLU A 174 15.45 17.48 0.79
N THR A 175 16.26 16.54 0.33
CA THR A 175 16.95 15.59 1.19
C THR A 175 18.45 15.61 0.91
N GLU A 176 19.25 15.35 1.95
CA GLU A 176 20.71 15.27 1.81
C GLU A 176 21.13 14.09 0.94
N ASP A 177 20.35 13.02 0.96
CA ASP A 177 20.61 11.78 0.20
C ASP A 177 20.61 11.98 -1.32
N PHE A 178 19.92 13.02 -1.82
CA PHE A 178 19.80 13.38 -3.24
C PHE A 178 20.48 14.72 -3.57
N GLU A 179 21.56 15.08 -2.88
CA GLU A 179 22.35 16.30 -3.14
C GLU A 179 21.48 17.58 -3.17
N LYS A 180 20.42 17.61 -2.34
CA LYS A 180 19.39 18.66 -2.28
C LYS A 180 18.48 18.76 -3.52
N GLU A 181 18.41 17.71 -4.32
CA GLU A 181 17.38 17.66 -5.35
C GLU A 181 15.97 17.59 -4.73
N LYS A 182 15.03 18.20 -5.41
CA LYS A 182 13.63 18.22 -4.99
C LYS A 182 12.96 16.90 -5.34
N MET A 183 12.62 16.13 -4.33
CA MET A 183 11.93 14.84 -4.48
C MET A 183 10.43 14.99 -4.27
N PRO A 184 9.58 14.44 -5.17
CA PRO A 184 8.13 14.56 -5.02
C PRO A 184 7.63 13.82 -3.77
N VAL A 185 6.66 14.44 -3.10
CA VAL A 185 5.90 13.87 -1.98
C VAL A 185 4.43 13.79 -2.37
N TRP A 186 3.76 12.76 -1.92
CA TRP A 186 2.38 12.48 -2.25
C TRP A 186 1.50 12.46 -1.01
N LEU A 187 0.39 13.18 -1.10
CA LEU A 187 -0.68 13.15 -0.11
C LEU A 187 -1.63 12.00 -0.45
N GLN A 188 -1.87 11.12 0.49
CA GLN A 188 -2.93 10.11 0.38
C GLN A 188 -4.20 10.66 1.00
N ILE A 189 -5.30 10.57 0.26
CA ILE A 189 -6.65 10.90 0.71
C ILE A 189 -7.44 9.61 0.79
N LEU A 190 -8.09 9.36 1.92
CA LEU A 190 -8.95 8.20 2.15
C LEU A 190 -10.37 8.67 2.41
N ALA A 191 -11.34 7.97 1.83
CA ALA A 191 -12.76 8.19 2.08
C ALA A 191 -13.41 6.97 2.74
N PRO A 192 -14.62 7.10 3.32
CA PRO A 192 -15.41 5.97 3.77
C PRO A 192 -15.62 4.94 2.66
N ARG A 193 -15.89 3.70 3.05
CA ARG A 193 -16.17 2.62 2.07
C ARG A 193 -17.34 2.99 1.16
N LEU A 194 -17.19 2.73 -0.14
CA LEU A 194 -18.17 3.01 -1.22
C LEU A 194 -18.39 4.52 -1.48
N GLU A 195 -17.52 5.39 -0.99
CA GLU A 195 -17.56 6.83 -1.21
C GLU A 195 -16.47 7.28 -2.21
N GLU A 196 -16.22 6.47 -3.26
CA GLU A 196 -15.22 6.76 -4.30
C GLU A 196 -15.50 8.08 -5.02
N GLN A 197 -16.79 8.42 -5.20
CA GLN A 197 -17.17 9.69 -5.83
C GLN A 197 -16.70 10.89 -4.99
N LYS A 198 -16.98 10.88 -3.67
CA LYS A 198 -16.51 11.92 -2.73
C LYS A 198 -14.99 12.05 -2.78
N LEU A 199 -14.29 10.90 -2.78
CA LEU A 199 -12.84 10.87 -2.85
C LEU A 199 -12.31 11.58 -4.10
N LEU A 200 -12.88 11.27 -5.28
CA LEU A 200 -12.48 11.85 -6.57
C LEU A 200 -12.82 13.35 -6.64
N GLU A 201 -13.96 13.77 -6.12
CA GLU A 201 -14.35 15.19 -6.06
C GLU A 201 -13.36 15.99 -5.22
N ILE A 202 -13.00 15.52 -4.02
CA ILE A 202 -12.05 16.20 -3.13
C ILE A 202 -10.65 16.24 -3.76
N ALA A 203 -10.19 15.11 -4.31
CA ALA A 203 -8.89 15.04 -4.98
C ALA A 203 -8.83 16.01 -6.19
N ASN A 204 -9.90 16.07 -6.97
CA ASN A 204 -9.99 17.00 -8.10
C ASN A 204 -9.98 18.48 -7.64
N VAL A 205 -10.69 18.82 -6.57
CA VAL A 205 -10.66 20.19 -6.02
C VAL A 205 -9.25 20.53 -5.57
N TYR A 206 -8.55 19.63 -4.88
CA TYR A 206 -7.16 19.84 -4.48
C TYR A 206 -6.24 20.05 -5.70
N GLU A 207 -6.34 19.16 -6.69
CA GLU A 207 -5.50 19.23 -7.90
C GLU A 207 -5.75 20.49 -8.73
N GLN A 208 -6.99 20.96 -8.84
CA GLN A 208 -7.33 22.17 -9.58
C GLN A 208 -6.87 23.47 -8.90
N ASN A 209 -6.72 23.45 -7.57
CA ASN A 209 -6.32 24.62 -6.80
C ASN A 209 -4.82 24.62 -6.41
N THR A 210 -4.07 23.63 -6.89
CA THR A 210 -2.61 23.54 -6.71
C THR A 210 -1.93 23.37 -8.06
N SER A 211 -0.63 23.68 -8.12
CA SER A 211 0.19 23.54 -9.34
C SER A 211 1.17 22.36 -9.27
N TRP A 212 1.02 21.49 -8.29
CA TRP A 212 2.00 20.45 -8.01
C TRP A 212 2.13 19.43 -9.13
N LYS A 213 1.03 19.07 -9.79
CA LYS A 213 1.03 18.15 -10.92
C LYS A 213 1.91 18.66 -12.07
N ASP A 214 1.81 19.94 -12.38
CA ASP A 214 2.55 20.54 -13.50
C ASP A 214 4.05 20.65 -13.18
N GLN A 215 4.38 20.85 -11.89
CA GLN A 215 5.77 20.94 -11.43
C GLN A 215 6.44 19.56 -11.34
N MET A 216 5.68 18.48 -11.26
CA MET A 216 6.19 17.10 -11.17
C MET A 216 6.40 16.41 -12.53
N ILE A 217 6.07 17.08 -13.64
CA ILE A 217 6.37 16.59 -14.98
C ILE A 217 7.89 16.63 -15.18
N PRO A 218 8.55 15.50 -15.49
CA PRO A 218 9.98 15.49 -15.75
C PRO A 218 10.31 16.33 -16.98
N LYS A 219 11.34 17.16 -16.91
CA LYS A 219 11.73 18.08 -17.99
C LYS A 219 12.02 17.38 -19.33
N TRP A 220 12.44 16.12 -19.30
CA TRP A 220 12.67 15.32 -20.52
C TRP A 220 11.38 14.84 -21.20
N TYR A 221 10.22 15.10 -20.60
CA TYR A 221 8.91 14.77 -21.19
C TYR A 221 8.31 15.93 -21.98
N GLU A 222 8.90 17.11 -21.89
CA GLU A 222 8.47 18.33 -22.59
C GLU A 222 9.11 18.49 -23.98
N ASP A 223 10.12 17.65 -24.33
CA ASP A 223 10.78 17.58 -25.63
C ASP A 223 10.19 16.42 -26.47
#